data_b59ce78ec76ab830c76682c34305c539
#
_entry.id   b59ce78ec76ab830c76682c34305c539
#
_cell.length_a   1.000
_cell.length_b   1.000
_cell.length_c   1.000
_cell.angle_alpha   90.00
_cell.angle_beta   90.00
_cell.angle_gamma   90.00
#
_symmetry.space_group_name_H-M   'P 1'
#
loop_
_entity.id
_entity.type
_entity.pdbx_description
1 polymer ?
#
loop_
_entity_poly.entity_id
_entity_poly.type
_entity_poly.pdbx_seq_one_letter_code
_entity_poly.pdbx_strand_id
1 'polypeptide(L)'
;YYASRGLGDVYKRQMFLRTYADANFLDAVKRVKGVSTVGEYGPEYAVRIWLNPEKMAQLGVTVTDVSNAIKTQNIQAAVGSIGNRPTVDKQERTYSASAQGRLNTPEEFGNVIIRSNNGDNLKLKDIATIKEGPRNDLITSKLNGGDSVVFPVSLTSDANAIETVKNIREVLKDAESRFPDDMKLIVIQDNTQFITESLEKVAHTFVEALILVILVVFMFLGSWRATLIPILAVPVSLV
;
A
#
# COMPACT_ATOMS: atom_id res chain seq x y z
N TYR A 1 11.30 -1.30 -0.85
CA TYR A 1 11.12 -0.45 -2.03
C TYR A 1 12.20 0.63 -2.09
N TYR A 2 12.94 0.71 -3.17
CA TYR A 2 14.06 1.64 -3.34
C TYR A 2 13.91 2.43 -4.64
N ALA A 3 13.96 3.75 -4.58
CA ALA A 3 14.04 4.62 -5.75
C ALA A 3 15.39 5.33 -5.79
N SER A 4 16.12 5.24 -6.88
CA SER A 4 17.41 5.87 -7.03
C SER A 4 17.37 7.15 -7.86
N ARG A 5 18.04 8.17 -7.32
CA ARG A 5 18.68 9.34 -7.94
C ARG A 5 17.84 10.38 -8.68
N GLY A 6 17.78 11.53 -8.06
CA GLY A 6 17.51 12.86 -8.58
C GLY A 6 17.40 13.84 -7.42
N LEU A 7 18.13 14.93 -7.48
CA LEU A 7 18.13 16.04 -6.51
C LEU A 7 16.78 16.76 -6.54
N GLY A 8 15.81 16.23 -5.84
CA GLY A 8 14.53 16.87 -5.56
C GLY A 8 14.14 16.53 -4.14
N ASP A 9 13.42 17.41 -3.48
CA ASP A 9 12.95 17.28 -2.09
C ASP A 9 12.70 15.81 -1.70
N VAL A 10 13.45 15.30 -0.72
CA VAL A 10 13.41 13.93 -0.20
C VAL A 10 11.96 13.48 0.08
N TYR A 11 11.17 14.37 0.65
CA TYR A 11 9.75 14.10 0.94
C TYR A 11 8.88 13.93 -0.31
N LYS A 12 9.14 14.70 -1.38
CA LYS A 12 8.36 14.57 -2.62
C LYS A 12 8.53 13.20 -3.23
N ARG A 13 9.73 12.65 -3.17
CA ARG A 13 10.03 11.32 -3.71
C ARG A 13 9.38 10.22 -2.87
N GLN A 14 9.52 10.26 -1.55
CA GLN A 14 8.88 9.28 -0.67
C GLN A 14 7.36 9.33 -0.77
N MET A 15 6.76 10.52 -0.83
CA MET A 15 5.32 10.69 -1.06
C MET A 15 4.89 10.09 -2.40
N PHE A 16 5.66 10.33 -3.46
CA PHE A 16 5.39 9.73 -4.77
C PHE A 16 5.44 8.20 -4.70
N LEU A 17 6.49 7.63 -4.10
CA LEU A 17 6.65 6.18 -3.94
C LEU A 17 5.45 5.56 -3.21
N ARG A 18 5.02 6.19 -2.12
CA ARG A 18 3.87 5.72 -1.35
C ARG A 18 2.58 5.81 -2.14
N THR A 19 2.29 6.97 -2.74
CA THR A 19 1.08 7.17 -3.55
C THR A 19 1.04 6.23 -4.74
N TYR A 20 2.19 6.00 -5.38
CA TYR A 20 2.30 5.04 -6.47
C TYR A 20 2.00 3.61 -6.02
N ALA A 21 2.54 3.21 -4.87
CA ALA A 21 2.30 1.88 -4.31
C ALA A 21 0.82 1.68 -3.97
N ASP A 22 0.18 2.65 -3.30
CA ASP A 22 -1.25 2.62 -2.98
C ASP A 22 -2.12 2.48 -4.24
N ALA A 23 -1.81 3.25 -5.28
CA ALA A 23 -2.62 3.25 -6.50
C ALA A 23 -2.44 1.99 -7.36
N ASN A 24 -1.26 1.33 -7.33
CA ASN A 24 -0.92 0.31 -8.33
C ASN A 24 -0.90 -1.12 -7.81
N PHE A 25 -0.48 -1.38 -6.57
CA PHE A 25 -0.31 -2.77 -6.13
C PHE A 25 -0.68 -3.08 -4.67
N LEU A 26 -0.70 -2.11 -3.75
CA LEU A 26 -0.98 -2.41 -2.33
C LEU A 26 -2.34 -3.04 -2.12
N ASP A 27 -3.35 -2.59 -2.83
CA ASP A 27 -4.69 -3.19 -2.75
C ASP A 27 -4.73 -4.62 -3.30
N ALA A 28 -3.91 -4.93 -4.30
CA ALA A 28 -3.78 -6.29 -4.80
C ALA A 28 -3.11 -7.20 -3.75
N VAL A 29 -2.06 -6.71 -3.09
CA VAL A 29 -1.40 -7.43 -1.98
C VAL A 29 -2.35 -7.64 -0.79
N LYS A 30 -3.11 -6.62 -0.40
CA LYS A 30 -4.13 -6.71 0.68
C LYS A 30 -5.20 -7.78 0.40
N ARG A 31 -5.49 -8.08 -0.88
CA ARG A 31 -6.47 -9.10 -1.30
C ARG A 31 -5.92 -10.51 -1.42
N VAL A 32 -4.62 -10.72 -1.28
CA VAL A 32 -4.03 -12.07 -1.30
C VAL A 32 -4.56 -12.86 -0.12
N LYS A 33 -5.03 -14.07 -0.39
CA LYS A 33 -5.54 -14.98 0.66
C LYS A 33 -4.44 -15.25 1.71
N GLY A 34 -4.77 -15.06 2.98
CA GLY A 34 -3.84 -15.24 4.09
C GLY A 34 -3.12 -13.95 4.53
N VAL A 35 -3.29 -12.83 3.82
CA VAL A 35 -2.83 -11.52 4.29
C VAL A 35 -3.84 -10.96 5.28
N SER A 36 -3.35 -10.51 6.45
CA SER A 36 -4.13 -9.86 7.48
C SER A 36 -4.10 -8.35 7.32
N THR A 37 -2.91 -7.78 7.33
CA THR A 37 -2.71 -6.33 7.22
C THR A 37 -1.46 -6.02 6.41
N VAL A 38 -1.49 -4.89 5.73
CA VAL A 38 -0.31 -4.30 5.12
C VAL A 38 -0.07 -2.96 5.81
N GLY A 39 1.04 -2.85 6.53
CA GLY A 39 1.47 -1.60 7.13
C GLY A 39 2.09 -0.68 6.07
N GLU A 40 2.06 0.59 6.33
CA GLU A 40 2.51 1.61 5.37
C GLU A 40 3.40 2.61 6.10
N TYR A 41 4.73 2.44 5.99
CA TYR A 41 5.72 3.31 6.62
C TYR A 41 6.36 4.22 5.58
N GLY A 42 5.99 5.48 5.63
CA GLY A 42 6.46 6.54 4.76
C GLY A 42 5.51 7.74 4.80
N PRO A 43 5.95 8.92 4.34
CA PRO A 43 5.13 10.13 4.36
C PRO A 43 3.97 10.01 3.38
N GLU A 44 2.76 10.25 3.88
CA GLU A 44 1.55 10.35 3.09
C GLU A 44 1.43 11.75 2.48
N TYR A 45 0.98 11.84 1.22
CA TYR A 45 0.72 13.10 0.55
C TYR A 45 -0.43 13.85 1.22
N ALA A 46 -0.24 15.14 1.46
CA ALA A 46 -1.28 16.03 1.93
C ALA A 46 -1.08 17.46 1.44
N VAL A 47 -2.17 18.21 1.36
CA VAL A 47 -2.11 19.67 1.23
C VAL A 47 -2.11 20.25 2.64
N ARG A 48 -1.03 20.90 3.01
CA ARG A 48 -0.84 21.53 4.32
C ARG A 48 -1.24 22.99 4.26
N ILE A 49 -2.04 23.42 5.23
CA ILE A 49 -2.57 24.78 5.34
C ILE A 49 -2.06 25.37 6.65
N TRP A 50 -1.13 26.31 6.56
CA TRP A 50 -0.61 27.06 7.71
C TRP A 50 -1.38 28.36 7.85
N LEU A 51 -2.27 28.41 8.84
CA LEU A 51 -3.06 29.57 9.15
C LEU A 51 -2.18 30.66 9.81
N ASN A 52 -2.39 31.91 9.44
CA ASN A 52 -1.75 33.05 10.08
C ASN A 52 -2.67 33.63 11.17
N PRO A 53 -2.34 33.48 12.48
CA PRO A 53 -3.19 33.90 13.56
C PRO A 53 -3.43 35.42 13.60
N GLU A 54 -2.44 36.23 13.24
CA GLU A 54 -2.53 37.69 13.23
C GLU A 54 -3.53 38.17 12.19
N LYS A 55 -3.43 37.65 10.95
CA LYS A 55 -4.37 37.97 9.88
C LYS A 55 -5.80 37.51 10.21
N MET A 56 -5.91 36.33 10.82
CA MET A 56 -7.21 35.80 11.25
C MET A 56 -7.85 36.69 12.30
N ALA A 57 -7.08 37.16 13.29
CA ALA A 57 -7.56 38.08 14.33
C ALA A 57 -7.99 39.42 13.74
N GLN A 58 -7.21 40.02 12.83
CA GLN A 58 -7.52 41.28 12.15
C GLN A 58 -8.83 41.20 11.35
N LEU A 59 -9.09 40.06 10.72
CA LEU A 59 -10.25 39.83 9.87
C LEU A 59 -11.44 39.18 10.60
N GLY A 60 -11.29 38.94 11.91
CA GLY A 60 -12.33 38.32 12.75
C GLY A 60 -12.73 36.91 12.25
N VAL A 61 -11.76 36.09 11.80
CA VAL A 61 -11.96 34.73 11.30
C VAL A 61 -11.48 33.73 12.33
N THR A 62 -12.28 32.71 12.59
CA THR A 62 -11.92 31.61 13.49
C THR A 62 -11.43 30.38 12.72
N VAL A 63 -10.72 29.46 13.40
CA VAL A 63 -10.32 28.16 12.82
C VAL A 63 -11.56 27.34 12.41
N THR A 64 -12.63 27.50 13.17
CA THR A 64 -13.92 26.82 12.86
C THR A 64 -14.50 27.31 11.54
N ASP A 65 -14.43 28.62 11.26
CA ASP A 65 -14.92 29.17 9.99
C ASP A 65 -14.14 28.59 8.81
N VAL A 66 -12.81 28.54 8.94
CA VAL A 66 -11.92 27.94 7.93
C VAL A 66 -12.25 26.46 7.72
N SER A 67 -12.38 25.69 8.81
CA SER A 67 -12.72 24.26 8.72
C SER A 67 -14.06 24.02 8.03
N ASN A 68 -15.06 24.82 8.36
CA ASN A 68 -16.39 24.72 7.77
C ASN A 68 -16.38 25.12 6.30
N ALA A 69 -15.67 26.19 5.94
CA ALA A 69 -15.53 26.63 4.55
C ALA A 69 -14.88 25.54 3.68
N ILE A 70 -13.80 24.90 4.18
CA ILE A 70 -13.14 23.81 3.48
C ILE A 70 -14.09 22.61 3.36
N LYS A 71 -14.74 22.18 4.45
CA LYS A 71 -15.67 21.05 4.42
C LYS A 71 -16.81 21.24 3.43
N THR A 72 -17.34 22.45 3.34
CA THR A 72 -18.47 22.76 2.46
C THR A 72 -18.07 22.80 0.99
N GLN A 73 -16.85 23.26 0.67
CA GLN A 73 -16.41 23.44 -0.70
C GLN A 73 -15.56 22.25 -1.22
N ASN A 74 -15.04 21.41 -0.33
CA ASN A 74 -14.26 20.22 -0.69
C ASN A 74 -15.12 18.95 -0.63
N ILE A 75 -16.25 18.96 -1.31
CA ILE A 75 -17.17 17.83 -1.38
C ILE A 75 -17.32 17.35 -2.83
N GLN A 76 -17.47 16.06 -2.98
CA GLN A 76 -17.85 15.47 -4.27
C GLN A 76 -19.37 15.41 -4.32
N ALA A 77 -19.97 16.35 -5.04
CA ALA A 77 -21.40 16.36 -5.24
C ALA A 77 -21.77 15.48 -6.44
N ALA A 78 -22.71 14.56 -6.24
CA ALA A 78 -23.37 13.86 -7.33
C ALA A 78 -24.40 14.81 -7.95
N VAL A 79 -24.07 15.42 -9.09
CA VAL A 79 -24.92 16.44 -9.74
C VAL A 79 -26.07 15.81 -10.53
N GLY A 80 -26.01 14.48 -10.74
CA GLY A 80 -27.04 13.77 -11.51
C GLY A 80 -26.92 13.94 -13.01
N SER A 81 -28.00 13.72 -13.71
CA SER A 81 -28.09 13.84 -15.18
C SER A 81 -29.35 14.59 -15.59
N ILE A 82 -29.23 15.43 -16.60
CA ILE A 82 -30.34 16.17 -17.20
C ILE A 82 -30.94 15.30 -18.30
N GLY A 83 -32.25 15.10 -18.30
CA GLY A 83 -32.95 14.30 -19.32
C GLY A 83 -33.09 12.82 -18.99
N ASN A 84 -32.78 12.37 -17.75
CA ASN A 84 -33.12 11.02 -17.29
C ASN A 84 -34.62 10.87 -17.08
N ARG A 85 -35.16 9.71 -17.47
CA ARG A 85 -36.59 9.37 -17.24
C ARG A 85 -36.85 9.11 -15.76
N PRO A 86 -38.02 9.52 -15.23
CA PRO A 86 -39.15 10.14 -15.91
C PRO A 86 -38.94 11.65 -16.13
N THR A 87 -39.19 12.13 -17.35
CA THR A 87 -39.17 13.55 -17.75
C THR A 87 -40.57 14.05 -18.04
N VAL A 88 -40.84 15.31 -17.74
CA VAL A 88 -42.12 15.97 -18.05
C VAL A 88 -42.29 16.14 -19.59
N ASP A 89 -41.20 16.41 -20.31
CA ASP A 89 -41.14 16.55 -21.74
C ASP A 89 -40.34 15.43 -22.40
N LYS A 90 -40.64 15.09 -23.66
CA LYS A 90 -39.89 14.11 -24.43
C LYS A 90 -38.51 14.65 -24.77
N GLN A 91 -37.53 14.33 -23.93
CA GLN A 91 -36.12 14.61 -24.23
C GLN A 91 -35.47 13.38 -24.85
N GLU A 92 -34.82 13.58 -25.99
CA GLU A 92 -34.14 12.53 -26.74
C GLU A 92 -32.70 12.30 -26.30
N ARG A 93 -32.13 13.22 -25.52
CA ARG A 93 -30.72 13.18 -25.10
C ARG A 93 -30.57 13.35 -23.59
N THR A 94 -29.75 12.51 -23.00
CA THR A 94 -29.35 12.60 -21.59
C THR A 94 -27.95 13.21 -21.50
N TYR A 95 -27.79 14.25 -20.69
CA TYR A 95 -26.51 14.86 -20.40
C TYR A 95 -26.12 14.56 -18.95
N SER A 96 -24.95 13.95 -18.76
CA SER A 96 -24.39 13.82 -17.40
C SER A 96 -23.85 15.18 -16.97
N ALA A 97 -24.36 15.69 -15.85
CA ALA A 97 -23.82 16.87 -15.22
C ALA A 97 -22.65 16.45 -14.31
N SER A 98 -21.47 17.04 -14.49
CA SER A 98 -20.34 16.90 -13.59
C SER A 98 -20.07 18.22 -12.90
N ALA A 99 -19.96 18.21 -11.57
CA ALA A 99 -19.44 19.34 -10.82
C ALA A 99 -17.95 19.14 -10.57
N GLN A 100 -17.27 20.23 -10.27
CA GLN A 100 -15.90 20.16 -9.77
C GLN A 100 -15.88 19.22 -8.55
N GLY A 101 -15.00 18.23 -8.55
CA GLY A 101 -14.84 17.27 -7.48
C GLY A 101 -14.13 17.85 -6.25
N ARG A 102 -13.48 16.99 -5.51
CA ARG A 102 -12.62 17.42 -4.40
C ARG A 102 -11.48 18.29 -4.88
N LEU A 103 -11.09 19.24 -4.05
CA LEU A 103 -9.94 20.10 -4.29
C LEU A 103 -8.65 19.25 -4.21
N ASN A 104 -7.78 19.40 -5.21
CA ASN A 104 -6.58 18.57 -5.34
C ASN A 104 -5.29 19.40 -5.28
N THR A 105 -5.34 20.67 -5.67
CA THR A 105 -4.14 21.52 -5.75
C THR A 105 -4.12 22.61 -4.70
N PRO A 106 -2.92 23.07 -4.26
CA PRO A 106 -2.80 24.20 -3.34
C PRO A 106 -3.52 25.47 -3.82
N GLU A 107 -3.55 25.69 -5.15
CA GLU A 107 -4.23 26.83 -5.74
C GLU A 107 -5.76 26.73 -5.59
N GLU A 108 -6.31 25.54 -5.78
CA GLU A 108 -7.76 25.31 -5.57
C GLU A 108 -8.13 25.52 -4.11
N PHE A 109 -7.35 24.98 -3.16
CA PHE A 109 -7.55 25.24 -1.74
C PHE A 109 -7.39 26.74 -1.42
N GLY A 110 -6.45 27.43 -2.07
CA GLY A 110 -6.24 28.88 -1.89
C GLY A 110 -7.45 29.72 -2.30
N ASN A 111 -8.25 29.23 -3.23
CA ASN A 111 -9.45 29.91 -3.72
C ASN A 111 -10.73 29.60 -2.91
N VAL A 112 -10.65 28.73 -1.89
CA VAL A 112 -11.78 28.50 -0.97
C VAL A 112 -12.22 29.80 -0.34
N ILE A 113 -13.50 30.12 -0.45
CA ILE A 113 -14.12 31.34 0.09
C ILE A 113 -14.50 31.10 1.54
N ILE A 114 -13.91 31.87 2.47
CA ILE A 114 -14.20 31.78 3.90
C ILE A 114 -15.40 32.66 4.25
N ARG A 115 -15.43 33.88 3.70
CA ARG A 115 -16.51 34.86 3.91
C ARG A 115 -16.73 35.66 2.64
N SER A 116 -17.98 35.96 2.33
CA SER A 116 -18.37 36.85 1.24
C SER A 116 -19.19 38.03 1.83
N ASN A 117 -18.72 39.26 1.59
CA ASN A 117 -19.44 40.47 1.97
C ASN A 117 -19.53 41.39 0.75
N ASN A 118 -20.75 41.66 0.27
CA ASN A 118 -21.07 42.66 -0.78
C ASN A 118 -20.14 42.59 -2.01
N GLY A 119 -19.70 41.40 -2.41
CA GLY A 119 -18.82 41.19 -3.57
C GLY A 119 -17.33 41.02 -3.21
N ASP A 120 -16.90 41.39 -2.03
CA ASP A 120 -15.57 41.10 -1.53
C ASP A 120 -15.52 39.71 -0.91
N ASN A 121 -14.73 38.84 -1.55
CA ASN A 121 -14.56 37.45 -1.10
C ASN A 121 -13.22 37.30 -0.38
N LEU A 122 -13.29 37.00 0.92
CA LEU A 122 -12.11 36.59 1.68
C LEU A 122 -11.79 35.14 1.37
N LYS A 123 -10.61 34.91 0.79
CA LYS A 123 -10.14 33.58 0.38
C LYS A 123 -9.16 33.01 1.38
N LEU A 124 -9.02 31.69 1.38
CA LEU A 124 -8.09 30.98 2.28
C LEU A 124 -6.63 31.44 2.08
N LYS A 125 -6.19 31.71 0.87
CA LYS A 125 -4.85 32.23 0.56
C LYS A 125 -4.53 33.58 1.22
N ASP A 126 -5.53 34.36 1.58
CA ASP A 126 -5.34 35.67 2.18
C ASP A 126 -4.91 35.57 3.65
N ILE A 127 -5.30 34.48 4.32
CA ILE A 127 -5.02 34.22 5.75
C ILE A 127 -4.13 32.99 5.99
N ALA A 128 -3.77 32.24 4.95
CA ALA A 128 -2.99 31.01 5.08
C ALA A 128 -1.90 30.88 4.01
N THR A 129 -0.86 30.15 4.35
CA THR A 129 0.11 29.61 3.39
C THR A 129 -0.25 28.15 3.09
N ILE A 130 -0.39 27.81 1.82
CA ILE A 130 -0.85 26.50 1.37
C ILE A 130 0.26 25.88 0.51
N LYS A 131 0.70 24.67 0.87
CA LYS A 131 1.74 23.93 0.14
C LYS A 131 1.47 22.43 0.19
N GLU A 132 1.95 21.74 -0.82
CA GLU A 132 2.06 20.28 -0.80
C GLU A 132 3.14 19.84 0.19
N GLY A 133 2.89 18.76 0.88
CA GLY A 133 3.86 18.22 1.82
C GLY A 133 3.40 16.94 2.47
N PRO A 134 4.23 16.32 3.31
CA PRO A 134 3.84 15.13 4.04
C PRO A 134 2.72 15.46 5.04
N ARG A 135 1.77 14.53 5.20
CA ARG A 135 0.70 14.64 6.20
C ARG A 135 1.27 14.77 7.61
N ASN A 136 2.31 13.99 7.89
CA ASN A 136 3.18 14.14 9.05
C ASN A 136 4.62 13.84 8.62
N ASP A 137 5.58 14.31 9.39
CA ASP A 137 7.03 14.15 9.21
C ASP A 137 7.65 13.25 10.28
N LEU A 138 6.81 12.51 11.02
CA LEU A 138 7.24 11.64 12.11
C LEU A 138 7.91 10.35 11.61
N ILE A 139 7.56 9.90 10.39
CA ILE A 139 8.03 8.63 9.83
C ILE A 139 8.73 8.91 8.51
N THR A 140 10.05 8.76 8.52
CA THR A 140 10.87 8.71 7.31
C THR A 140 11.52 7.34 7.20
N SER A 141 11.59 6.80 6.01
CA SER A 141 12.16 5.50 5.76
C SER A 141 13.33 5.62 4.78
N LYS A 142 14.44 4.98 5.09
CA LYS A 142 15.63 4.93 4.22
C LYS A 142 16.16 3.50 4.12
N LEU A 143 16.59 3.13 2.92
CA LEU A 143 17.27 1.88 2.66
C LEU A 143 18.62 2.15 2.03
N ASN A 144 19.70 1.71 2.67
CA ASN A 144 21.09 1.93 2.22
C ASN A 144 21.40 3.42 1.93
N GLY A 145 20.84 4.34 2.74
CA GLY A 145 21.02 5.78 2.58
C GLY A 145 20.13 6.43 1.53
N GLY A 146 19.39 5.66 0.73
CA GLY A 146 18.41 6.15 -0.23
C GLY A 146 17.00 6.26 0.36
N ASP A 147 16.19 7.14 -0.21
CA ASP A 147 14.80 7.31 0.19
C ASP A 147 14.00 6.08 -0.18
N SER A 148 13.22 5.58 0.77
CA SER A 148 12.40 4.37 0.59
C SER A 148 11.06 4.51 1.28
N VAL A 149 10.15 3.62 0.95
CA VAL A 149 8.90 3.38 1.66
C VAL A 149 8.85 1.90 2.00
N VAL A 150 8.43 1.55 3.23
CA VAL A 150 8.41 0.17 3.70
C VAL A 150 6.98 -0.27 3.93
N PHE A 151 6.66 -1.45 3.42
CA PHE A 151 5.35 -2.07 3.55
C PHE A 151 5.48 -3.43 4.24
N PRO A 152 5.40 -3.50 5.57
CA PRO A 152 5.34 -4.78 6.26
C PRO A 152 4.00 -5.45 6.00
N VAL A 153 4.05 -6.72 5.61
CA VAL A 153 2.87 -7.55 5.39
C VAL A 153 2.75 -8.53 6.54
N SER A 154 1.62 -8.50 7.23
CA SER A 154 1.29 -9.46 8.28
C SER A 154 0.30 -10.50 7.75
N LEU A 155 0.51 -11.75 8.12
CA LEU A 155 -0.35 -12.87 7.74
C LEU A 155 -1.39 -13.15 8.82
N THR A 156 -2.50 -13.79 8.44
CA THR A 156 -3.48 -14.33 9.40
C THR A 156 -2.89 -15.55 10.12
N SER A 157 -3.34 -15.83 11.32
CA SER A 157 -2.81 -16.92 12.15
C SER A 157 -3.05 -18.32 11.57
N ASP A 158 -4.03 -18.47 10.70
CA ASP A 158 -4.43 -19.69 10.01
C ASP A 158 -3.83 -19.79 8.59
N ALA A 159 -3.06 -18.80 8.15
CA ALA A 159 -2.50 -18.78 6.81
C ALA A 159 -1.31 -19.74 6.67
N ASN A 160 -1.24 -20.39 5.51
CA ASN A 160 0.00 -21.05 5.08
C ASN A 160 0.99 -19.97 4.62
N ALA A 161 1.98 -19.66 5.47
CA ALA A 161 2.93 -18.59 5.24
C ALA A 161 3.71 -18.76 3.93
N ILE A 162 4.15 -19.98 3.59
CA ILE A 162 4.93 -20.27 2.39
C ILE A 162 4.10 -20.00 1.13
N GLU A 163 2.87 -20.52 1.10
CA GLU A 163 1.96 -20.31 -0.02
C GLU A 163 1.55 -18.85 -0.17
N THR A 164 1.20 -18.19 0.95
CA THR A 164 0.80 -16.79 0.94
C THR A 164 1.92 -15.89 0.45
N VAL A 165 3.15 -16.09 0.91
CA VAL A 165 4.32 -15.30 0.45
C VAL A 165 4.63 -15.55 -1.02
N LYS A 166 4.47 -16.80 -1.49
CA LYS A 166 4.59 -17.12 -2.93
C LYS A 166 3.59 -16.32 -3.76
N ASN A 167 2.32 -16.30 -3.35
CA ASN A 167 1.27 -15.55 -4.05
C ASN A 167 1.52 -14.03 -4.00
N ILE A 168 2.01 -13.51 -2.87
CA ILE A 168 2.42 -12.10 -2.75
C ILE A 168 3.54 -11.79 -3.74
N ARG A 169 4.57 -12.64 -3.84
CA ARG A 169 5.68 -12.45 -4.77
C ARG A 169 5.24 -12.44 -6.23
N GLU A 170 4.24 -13.24 -6.60
CA GLU A 170 3.66 -13.22 -7.95
C GLU A 170 2.96 -11.89 -8.25
N VAL A 171 2.15 -11.37 -7.31
CA VAL A 171 1.51 -10.04 -7.42
C VAL A 171 2.56 -8.93 -7.53
N LEU A 172 3.61 -8.98 -6.72
CA LEU A 172 4.68 -7.98 -6.74
C LEU A 172 5.50 -8.04 -8.03
N LYS A 173 5.77 -9.22 -8.57
CA LYS A 173 6.47 -9.41 -9.85
C LYS A 173 5.68 -8.81 -11.02
N ASP A 174 4.36 -9.02 -11.04
CA ASP A 174 3.48 -8.39 -12.03
C ASP A 174 3.49 -6.86 -11.89
N ALA A 175 3.44 -6.35 -10.66
CA ALA A 175 3.52 -4.92 -10.40
C ALA A 175 4.89 -4.34 -10.82
N GLU A 176 6.00 -5.03 -10.55
CA GLU A 176 7.35 -4.58 -10.87
C GLU A 176 7.56 -4.42 -12.38
N SER A 177 6.88 -5.21 -13.20
CA SER A 177 6.93 -5.07 -14.66
C SER A 177 6.38 -3.73 -15.19
N ARG A 178 5.65 -3.01 -14.35
CA ARG A 178 5.00 -1.72 -14.66
C ARG A 178 5.64 -0.55 -13.95
N PHE A 179 6.73 -0.76 -13.22
CA PHE A 179 7.42 0.30 -12.50
C PHE A 179 8.15 1.25 -13.45
N PRO A 180 8.22 2.54 -13.12
CA PRO A 180 9.15 3.46 -13.74
C PRO A 180 10.60 2.99 -13.59
N ASP A 181 11.47 3.36 -14.54
CA ASP A 181 12.87 2.87 -14.62
C ASP A 181 13.72 3.17 -13.37
N ASP A 182 13.32 4.16 -12.58
CA ASP A 182 14.03 4.59 -11.36
C ASP A 182 13.46 3.95 -10.08
N MET A 183 12.48 3.04 -10.19
CA MET A 183 11.85 2.35 -9.07
C MET A 183 12.26 0.89 -9.00
N LYS A 184 12.53 0.40 -7.78
CA LYS A 184 12.86 -1.01 -7.51
C LYS A 184 12.14 -1.50 -6.27
N LEU A 185 11.67 -2.74 -6.32
CA LEU A 185 11.15 -3.46 -5.17
C LEU A 185 12.28 -4.30 -4.55
N ILE A 186 12.45 -4.20 -3.25
CA ILE A 186 13.42 -5.01 -2.51
C ILE A 186 12.70 -5.67 -1.33
N VAL A 187 12.76 -6.99 -1.28
CA VAL A 187 12.29 -7.74 -0.11
C VAL A 187 13.41 -7.69 0.94
N ILE A 188 13.18 -6.95 2.02
CA ILE A 188 14.17 -6.74 3.08
C ILE A 188 14.21 -7.94 4.02
N GLN A 189 13.05 -8.48 4.34
CA GLN A 189 12.90 -9.58 5.27
C GLN A 189 11.80 -10.53 4.82
N ASP A 190 12.15 -11.82 4.73
CA ASP A 190 11.23 -12.90 4.43
C ASP A 190 11.45 -14.04 5.42
N ASN A 191 10.56 -14.13 6.39
CA ASN A 191 10.65 -15.14 7.43
C ASN A 191 10.37 -16.56 6.89
N THR A 192 9.75 -16.69 5.70
CA THR A 192 9.45 -17.99 5.11
C THR A 192 10.67 -18.67 4.53
N GLN A 193 11.74 -17.94 4.19
CA GLN A 193 12.99 -18.51 3.74
C GLN A 193 13.59 -19.43 4.81
N PHE A 194 13.64 -18.96 6.06
CA PHE A 194 14.14 -19.77 7.16
C PHE A 194 13.30 -21.03 7.38
N ILE A 195 11.97 -20.92 7.26
CA ILE A 195 11.06 -22.06 7.37
C ILE A 195 11.33 -23.08 6.26
N THR A 196 11.44 -22.61 5.01
CA THR A 196 11.69 -23.47 3.84
C THR A 196 13.02 -24.16 3.95
N GLU A 197 14.11 -23.44 4.27
CA GLU A 197 15.43 -24.02 4.46
C GLU A 197 15.46 -25.03 5.61
N SER A 198 14.70 -24.79 6.69
CA SER A 198 14.60 -25.73 7.81
C SER A 198 13.86 -27.00 7.40
N LEU A 199 12.77 -26.89 6.64
CA LEU A 199 12.03 -28.04 6.11
C LEU A 199 12.88 -28.87 5.13
N GLU A 200 13.63 -28.19 4.25
CA GLU A 200 14.56 -28.88 3.31
C GLU A 200 15.65 -29.64 4.07
N LYS A 201 16.22 -29.04 5.11
CA LYS A 201 17.21 -29.72 5.97
C LYS A 201 16.62 -30.94 6.65
N VAL A 202 15.42 -30.83 7.21
CA VAL A 202 14.72 -31.97 7.83
C VAL A 202 14.45 -33.06 6.81
N ALA A 203 13.98 -32.73 5.60
CA ALA A 203 13.77 -33.68 4.53
C ALA A 203 15.07 -34.38 4.11
N HIS A 204 16.16 -33.60 3.99
CA HIS A 204 17.47 -34.13 3.60
C HIS A 204 18.02 -35.10 4.66
N THR A 205 18.01 -34.67 5.94
CA THR A 205 18.47 -35.54 7.06
C THR A 205 17.61 -36.80 7.21
N PHE A 206 16.30 -36.69 6.91
CA PHE A 206 15.41 -37.84 6.92
C PHE A 206 15.77 -38.86 5.82
N VAL A 207 16.02 -38.38 4.59
CA VAL A 207 16.45 -39.26 3.48
C VAL A 207 17.80 -39.89 3.80
N GLU A 208 18.73 -39.13 4.35
CA GLU A 208 20.05 -39.64 4.75
C GLU A 208 19.95 -40.73 5.84
N ALA A 209 19.16 -40.50 6.87
CA ALA A 209 18.86 -41.49 7.92
C ALA A 209 18.18 -42.73 7.35
N LEU A 210 17.22 -42.57 6.43
CA LEU A 210 16.54 -43.69 5.78
C LEU A 210 17.52 -44.55 4.98
N ILE A 211 18.42 -43.94 4.21
CA ILE A 211 19.45 -44.67 3.46
C ILE A 211 20.34 -45.46 4.41
N LEU A 212 20.78 -44.84 5.51
CA LEU A 212 21.62 -45.49 6.51
C LEU A 212 20.91 -46.69 7.17
N VAL A 213 19.64 -46.53 7.55
CA VAL A 213 18.82 -47.62 8.08
C VAL A 213 18.69 -48.78 7.10
N ILE A 214 18.41 -48.48 5.83
CA ILE A 214 18.32 -49.48 4.77
C ILE A 214 19.62 -50.23 4.59
N LEU A 215 20.75 -49.52 4.63
CA LEU A 215 22.09 -50.14 4.50
C LEU A 215 22.38 -51.07 5.67
N VAL A 216 22.10 -50.62 6.89
CA VAL A 216 22.28 -51.43 8.12
C VAL A 216 21.41 -52.67 8.06
N VAL A 217 20.12 -52.51 7.78
CA VAL A 217 19.16 -53.63 7.70
C VAL A 217 19.58 -54.64 6.61
N PHE A 218 20.02 -54.14 5.46
CA PHE A 218 20.51 -54.98 4.37
C PHE A 218 21.74 -55.77 4.79
N MET A 219 22.67 -55.15 5.53
CA MET A 219 23.88 -55.83 6.04
C MET A 219 23.56 -56.97 7.01
N PHE A 220 22.55 -56.77 7.89
CA PHE A 220 22.17 -57.78 8.84
C PHE A 220 21.28 -58.91 8.29
N LEU A 221 20.34 -58.57 7.37
CA LEU A 221 19.41 -59.56 6.83
C LEU A 221 19.98 -60.33 5.63
N GLY A 222 21.01 -59.80 4.94
CA GLY A 222 21.68 -60.46 3.80
C GLY A 222 20.75 -60.74 2.62
N SER A 223 19.50 -60.23 2.62
CA SER A 223 18.57 -60.50 1.53
C SER A 223 17.77 -59.23 1.15
N TRP A 224 17.80 -58.89 -0.14
CA TRP A 224 17.11 -57.74 -0.72
C TRP A 224 15.58 -57.77 -0.44
N ARG A 225 15.00 -58.96 -0.52
CA ARG A 225 13.54 -59.12 -0.32
C ARG A 225 13.10 -58.78 1.11
N ALA A 226 13.92 -59.15 2.12
CA ALA A 226 13.60 -58.83 3.50
C ALA A 226 13.81 -57.33 3.83
N THR A 227 14.76 -56.67 3.16
CA THR A 227 15.01 -55.23 3.33
C THR A 227 13.87 -54.36 2.72
N LEU A 228 13.09 -54.89 1.79
CA LEU A 228 11.99 -54.16 1.16
C LEU A 228 10.86 -53.84 2.16
N ILE A 229 10.67 -54.68 3.18
CA ILE A 229 9.63 -54.48 4.21
C ILE A 229 9.90 -53.19 5.04
N PRO A 230 11.06 -52.98 5.65
CA PRO A 230 11.38 -51.72 6.33
C PRO A 230 11.38 -50.48 5.42
N ILE A 231 11.82 -50.61 4.16
CA ILE A 231 11.83 -49.54 3.17
C ILE A 231 10.42 -48.98 2.94
N LEU A 232 9.42 -49.86 2.89
CA LEU A 232 8.04 -49.43 2.72
C LEU A 232 7.35 -49.02 4.04
N ALA A 233 7.72 -49.67 5.14
CA ALA A 233 7.10 -49.43 6.43
C ALA A 233 7.44 -48.06 7.01
N VAL A 234 8.68 -47.58 6.87
CA VAL A 234 9.14 -46.31 7.44
C VAL A 234 8.40 -45.10 6.82
N PRO A 235 8.34 -44.94 5.49
CA PRO A 235 7.57 -43.83 4.90
C PRO A 235 6.08 -43.88 5.23
N VAL A 236 5.47 -45.09 5.22
CA VAL A 236 4.03 -45.26 5.52
C VAL A 236 3.70 -44.92 6.97
N SER A 237 4.62 -45.15 7.92
CA SER A 237 4.40 -44.79 9.34
C SER A 237 4.54 -43.30 9.63
N LEU A 238 5.08 -42.51 8.69
CA LEU A 238 5.32 -41.06 8.83
C LEU A 238 4.25 -40.19 8.16
N VAL A 239 3.43 -40.75 7.31
CA VAL A 239 2.27 -40.13 6.66
C VAL A 239 1.02 -40.41 7.49
#